data_6a7e47019f4a9a721e1e2d1aea250e0e
#
_entry.id   6a7e47019f4a9a721e1e2d1aea250e0e
#
_cell.length_a   1.000
_cell.length_b   1.000
_cell.length_c   1.000
_cell.angle_alpha   90.00
_cell.angle_beta   90.00
_cell.angle_gamma   90.00
#
_symmetry.space_group_name_H-M   'P 1'
#
loop_
_entity.id
_entity.type
_entity.pdbx_description
1 polymer ?
#
loop_
_entity_poly.entity_id
_entity_poly.type
_entity_poly.pdbx_seq_one_letter_code
_entity_poly.pdbx_strand_id
1 'polypeptide(L)'
;RFGAAMSKFLEFGQFAGSNLSLWNDTLGIPLMYDSSRMIMPTLEILNAGTRGIKDLSLDLRRHKESLKVYIDAYWDQMFSRSLAAAKLAPDKEHVSDVSTSMLVHSILNVKQFEELYWPQMKQTLDAAIECSYKYYVLSEAQFERFTDFVKDTPKGTLLIYIEQDDLKQMRDAMPNVALAGGIPTTVLGYYAPQQVEDFTRKLIEEMGPGFAVAPDKVLAYEKDATRENLLAMIRTVRSF
;
A
#
# COMPACT_ATOMS: atom_id res chain seq x y z
N ARG A 1 -11.77 31.48 -5.48
CA ARG A 1 -12.05 30.01 -5.44
C ARG A 1 -10.81 29.20 -5.05
N PHE A 2 -9.63 29.44 -5.66
CA PHE A 2 -8.39 28.71 -5.33
C PHE A 2 -7.97 28.89 -3.86
N GLY A 3 -7.99 30.14 -3.33
CA GLY A 3 -7.66 30.41 -1.92
C GLY A 3 -8.56 29.67 -0.92
N ALA A 4 -9.88 29.61 -1.22
CA ALA A 4 -10.82 28.87 -0.37
C ALA A 4 -10.56 27.34 -0.41
N ALA A 5 -10.21 26.78 -1.58
CA ALA A 5 -9.85 25.38 -1.69
C ALA A 5 -8.55 25.07 -0.93
N MET A 6 -7.54 25.95 -1.04
CA MET A 6 -6.29 25.82 -0.30
C MET A 6 -6.51 25.89 1.23
N SER A 7 -7.36 26.83 1.70
CA SER A 7 -7.73 26.90 3.14
C SER A 7 -8.33 25.59 3.63
N LYS A 8 -9.27 25.00 2.87
CA LYS A 8 -9.87 23.71 3.24
C LYS A 8 -8.91 22.55 3.19
N PHE A 9 -7.96 22.54 2.27
CA PHE A 9 -6.90 21.56 2.22
C PHE A 9 -5.99 21.65 3.47
N LEU A 10 -5.62 22.84 3.90
CA LEU A 10 -4.83 23.04 5.11
C LEU A 10 -5.59 22.64 6.38
N GLU A 11 -6.90 22.98 6.48
CA GLU A 11 -7.76 22.54 7.58
C GLU A 11 -7.84 21.00 7.65
N PHE A 12 -7.98 20.35 6.50
CA PHE A 12 -7.98 18.87 6.41
C PHE A 12 -6.62 18.31 6.86
N GLY A 13 -5.50 18.89 6.41
CA GLY A 13 -4.16 18.48 6.82
C GLY A 13 -3.95 18.59 8.34
N GLN A 14 -4.43 19.65 8.97
CA GLN A 14 -4.37 19.82 10.43
C GLN A 14 -5.23 18.78 11.14
N PHE A 15 -6.44 18.53 10.67
CA PHE A 15 -7.35 17.51 11.21
C PHE A 15 -6.73 16.10 11.10
N ALA A 16 -6.21 15.75 9.93
CA ALA A 16 -5.55 14.45 9.71
C ALA A 16 -4.31 14.28 10.63
N GLY A 17 -3.46 15.31 10.72
CA GLY A 17 -2.30 15.30 11.61
C GLY A 17 -2.66 15.12 13.08
N SER A 18 -3.72 15.80 13.56
CA SER A 18 -4.20 15.66 14.93
C SER A 18 -4.69 14.25 15.24
N ASN A 19 -5.38 13.60 14.29
CA ASN A 19 -5.84 12.23 14.46
C ASN A 19 -4.67 11.23 14.46
N LEU A 20 -3.69 11.40 13.58
CA LEU A 20 -2.49 10.55 13.55
C LEU A 20 -1.71 10.66 14.87
N SER A 21 -1.54 11.87 15.42
CA SER A 21 -0.93 12.05 16.73
C SER A 21 -1.73 11.40 17.86
N LEU A 22 -3.06 11.52 17.83
CA LEU A 22 -3.92 10.84 18.80
C LEU A 22 -3.70 9.32 18.77
N TRP A 23 -3.69 8.72 17.58
CA TRP A 23 -3.53 7.29 17.45
C TRP A 23 -2.14 6.81 17.87
N ASN A 24 -1.09 7.44 17.37
CA ASN A 24 0.28 7.04 17.63
C ASN A 24 0.75 7.46 19.02
N ASP A 25 0.64 8.76 19.36
CA ASP A 25 1.25 9.32 20.56
C ASP A 25 0.42 9.06 21.84
N THR A 26 -0.93 8.97 21.70
CA THR A 26 -1.82 8.80 22.85
C THR A 26 -2.32 7.36 23.02
N LEU A 27 -2.67 6.68 21.93
CA LEU A 27 -3.24 5.34 21.96
C LEU A 27 -2.19 4.24 21.72
N GLY A 28 -0.95 4.59 21.36
CA GLY A 28 0.12 3.65 21.07
C GLY A 28 -0.19 2.75 19.86
N ILE A 29 -0.98 3.24 18.91
CA ILE A 29 -1.32 2.49 17.69
C ILE A 29 -0.26 2.84 16.63
N PRO A 30 0.59 1.87 16.22
CA PRO A 30 1.62 2.13 15.22
C PRO A 30 0.99 2.44 13.87
N LEU A 31 1.60 3.35 13.12
CA LEU A 31 1.18 3.69 11.77
C LEU A 31 1.68 2.61 10.79
N MET A 32 0.81 2.16 9.88
CA MET A 32 1.23 1.27 8.80
C MET A 32 2.23 1.99 7.88
N TYR A 33 1.91 3.22 7.52
CA TYR A 33 2.77 4.11 6.74
C TYR A 33 2.45 5.57 7.06
N ASP A 34 3.36 6.44 6.68
CA ASP A 34 3.22 7.88 6.81
C ASP A 34 3.59 8.52 5.45
N SER A 35 2.91 9.57 5.08
CA SER A 35 3.10 10.25 3.78
C SER A 35 4.50 10.83 3.60
N SER A 36 5.21 11.15 4.68
CA SER A 36 6.61 11.62 4.65
C SER A 36 7.60 10.52 4.25
N ARG A 37 7.20 9.26 4.33
CA ARG A 37 7.98 8.07 3.99
C ARG A 37 7.51 7.37 2.72
N MET A 38 6.60 8.03 1.98
CA MET A 38 6.06 7.47 0.75
C MET A 38 6.97 7.76 -0.45
N ILE A 39 7.40 6.70 -1.14
CA ILE A 39 8.17 6.77 -2.38
C ILE A 39 7.28 6.26 -3.51
N MET A 40 6.81 7.18 -4.35
CA MET A 40 5.83 6.88 -5.39
C MET A 40 6.49 6.75 -6.75
N PRO A 41 6.33 5.62 -7.46
CA PRO A 41 6.71 5.52 -8.86
C PRO A 41 6.06 6.62 -9.70
N THR A 42 6.78 7.08 -10.71
CA THR A 42 6.35 8.23 -11.53
C THR A 42 4.99 8.03 -12.20
N LEU A 43 4.67 6.79 -12.59
CA LEU A 43 3.35 6.48 -13.18
C LEU A 43 2.20 6.70 -12.19
N GLU A 44 2.40 6.41 -10.90
CA GLU A 44 1.40 6.70 -9.87
C GLU A 44 1.21 8.21 -9.67
N ILE A 45 2.30 8.98 -9.69
CA ILE A 45 2.24 10.44 -9.60
C ILE A 45 1.54 11.05 -10.82
N LEU A 46 1.82 10.54 -12.02
CA LEU A 46 1.12 10.97 -13.23
C LEU A 46 -0.38 10.65 -13.17
N ASN A 47 -0.72 9.46 -12.69
CA ASN A 47 -2.12 9.06 -12.51
C ASN A 47 -2.85 9.96 -11.50
N ALA A 48 -2.30 10.11 -10.31
CA ALA A 48 -2.97 10.82 -9.22
C ALA A 48 -2.97 12.35 -9.39
N GLY A 49 -1.91 12.90 -9.96
CA GLY A 49 -1.68 14.35 -9.96
C GLY A 49 -2.02 15.10 -11.25
N THR A 50 -1.92 14.48 -12.42
CA THR A 50 -1.96 15.24 -13.69
C THR A 50 -2.70 14.59 -14.84
N ARG A 51 -2.54 13.28 -15.08
CA ARG A 51 -3.08 12.60 -16.28
C ARG A 51 -4.38 11.85 -16.02
N GLY A 52 -4.50 11.25 -14.84
CA GLY A 52 -5.55 10.27 -14.58
C GLY A 52 -5.38 8.98 -15.40
N ILE A 53 -6.10 7.94 -15.00
CA ILE A 53 -5.95 6.59 -15.56
C ILE A 53 -6.27 6.52 -17.07
N LYS A 54 -7.24 7.30 -17.54
CA LYS A 54 -7.68 7.31 -18.94
C LYS A 54 -6.59 7.84 -19.88
N ASP A 55 -6.08 9.02 -19.58
CA ASP A 55 -5.09 9.67 -20.45
C ASP A 55 -3.74 8.97 -20.36
N LEU A 56 -3.37 8.49 -19.16
CA LEU A 56 -2.18 7.66 -19.00
C LEU A 56 -2.25 6.36 -19.81
N SER A 57 -3.41 5.71 -19.87
CA SER A 57 -3.63 4.53 -20.72
C SER A 57 -3.45 4.83 -22.22
N LEU A 58 -3.81 6.05 -22.66
CA LEU A 58 -3.56 6.48 -24.04
C LEU A 58 -2.08 6.77 -24.28
N ASP A 59 -1.39 7.42 -23.33
CA ASP A 59 0.04 7.70 -23.41
C ASP A 59 0.87 6.40 -23.49
N LEU A 60 0.53 5.40 -22.69
CA LEU A 60 1.17 4.06 -22.71
C LEU A 60 1.06 3.36 -24.07
N ARG A 61 0.03 3.66 -24.84
CA ARG A 61 -0.19 3.08 -26.19
C ARG A 61 0.42 3.90 -27.31
N ARG A 62 0.35 5.23 -27.23
CA ARG A 62 0.64 6.14 -28.34
C ARG A 62 1.96 6.87 -28.20
N HIS A 63 2.45 7.04 -26.97
CA HIS A 63 3.58 7.91 -26.65
C HIS A 63 4.57 7.25 -25.70
N LYS A 64 4.71 5.91 -25.77
CA LYS A 64 5.51 5.13 -24.83
C LYS A 64 6.95 5.65 -24.67
N GLU A 65 7.62 5.98 -25.78
CA GLU A 65 9.01 6.44 -25.73
C GLU A 65 9.14 7.80 -25.01
N SER A 66 8.27 8.75 -25.34
CA SER A 66 8.26 10.06 -24.66
C SER A 66 7.88 9.92 -23.19
N LEU A 67 6.95 9.02 -22.88
CA LEU A 67 6.55 8.71 -21.51
C LEU A 67 7.72 8.13 -20.73
N LYS A 68 8.49 7.20 -21.32
CA LYS A 68 9.66 6.62 -20.67
C LYS A 68 10.74 7.67 -20.37
N VAL A 69 11.05 8.55 -21.31
CA VAL A 69 11.98 9.66 -21.09
C VAL A 69 11.55 10.54 -19.91
N TYR A 70 10.24 10.84 -19.82
CA TYR A 70 9.71 11.61 -18.70
C TYR A 70 9.80 10.85 -17.38
N ILE A 71 9.43 9.56 -17.37
CA ILE A 71 9.49 8.70 -16.21
C ILE A 71 10.89 8.67 -15.61
N ASP A 72 11.90 8.43 -16.46
CA ASP A 72 13.29 8.31 -16.04
C ASP A 72 13.80 9.67 -15.49
N ALA A 73 13.59 10.76 -16.23
CA ALA A 73 14.05 12.10 -15.83
C ALA A 73 13.38 12.59 -14.52
N TYR A 74 12.10 12.33 -14.35
CA TYR A 74 11.39 12.70 -13.12
C TYR A 74 11.88 11.88 -11.93
N TRP A 75 12.04 10.58 -12.12
CA TRP A 75 12.50 9.66 -11.08
C TRP A 75 13.91 10.01 -10.58
N ASP A 76 14.85 10.27 -11.49
CA ASP A 76 16.21 10.65 -11.14
C ASP A 76 16.27 11.89 -10.22
N GLN A 77 15.34 12.82 -10.41
CA GLN A 77 15.25 14.02 -9.58
C GLN A 77 14.58 13.77 -8.23
N MET A 78 13.58 12.88 -8.20
CA MET A 78 12.69 12.72 -7.04
C MET A 78 13.12 11.62 -6.08
N PHE A 79 13.71 10.53 -6.57
CA PHE A 79 14.03 9.37 -5.73
C PHE A 79 14.96 9.71 -4.57
N SER A 80 16.09 10.33 -4.84
CA SER A 80 17.07 10.68 -3.80
C SER A 80 16.48 11.62 -2.74
N ARG A 81 15.60 12.54 -3.14
CA ARG A 81 14.90 13.46 -2.22
C ARG A 81 13.90 12.71 -1.35
N SER A 82 13.10 11.84 -1.95
CA SER A 82 12.11 11.04 -1.23
C SER A 82 12.77 10.08 -0.23
N LEU A 83 13.85 9.42 -0.63
CA LEU A 83 14.62 8.55 0.25
C LEU A 83 15.29 9.34 1.39
N ALA A 84 15.85 10.51 1.11
CA ALA A 84 16.42 11.39 2.14
C ALA A 84 15.33 11.87 3.12
N ALA A 85 14.15 12.24 2.64
CA ALA A 85 13.01 12.61 3.49
C ALA A 85 12.58 11.44 4.39
N ALA A 86 12.51 10.22 3.86
CA ALA A 86 12.19 9.02 4.64
C ALA A 86 13.22 8.75 5.75
N LYS A 87 14.51 8.99 5.48
CA LYS A 87 15.60 8.85 6.47
C LYS A 87 15.55 9.92 7.57
N LEU A 88 15.05 11.12 7.27
CA LEU A 88 14.93 12.23 8.20
C LEU A 88 13.60 12.26 8.96
N ALA A 89 12.63 11.42 8.55
CA ALA A 89 11.34 11.37 9.22
C ALA A 89 11.51 10.97 10.71
N PRO A 90 10.72 11.56 11.62
CA PRO A 90 10.81 11.26 13.05
C PRO A 90 10.71 9.75 13.30
N ASP A 91 11.52 9.27 14.24
CA ASP A 91 11.46 7.88 14.69
C ASP A 91 10.20 7.68 15.53
N LYS A 92 9.13 7.34 14.86
CA LYS A 92 7.85 6.95 15.46
C LYS A 92 7.67 5.45 15.30
N GLU A 93 6.86 4.84 16.14
CA GLU A 93 6.49 3.43 15.95
C GLU A 93 5.70 3.25 14.65
N HIS A 94 6.39 2.82 13.60
CA HIS A 94 5.82 2.50 12.30
C HIS A 94 5.94 1.01 12.01
N VAL A 95 4.97 0.46 11.31
CA VAL A 95 5.06 -0.90 10.79
C VAL A 95 6.01 -0.97 9.60
N SER A 96 6.12 0.13 8.83
CA SER A 96 7.03 0.23 7.68
C SER A 96 7.87 1.51 7.72
N ASP A 97 9.07 1.45 7.15
CA ASP A 97 10.00 2.56 7.05
C ASP A 97 9.84 3.34 5.74
N VAL A 98 9.43 2.67 4.68
CA VAL A 98 9.07 3.25 3.38
C VAL A 98 7.81 2.60 2.85
N SER A 99 7.05 3.33 2.04
CA SER A 99 5.81 2.81 1.48
C SER A 99 5.57 3.27 0.05
N THR A 100 4.77 2.49 -0.68
CA THR A 100 4.27 2.80 -2.03
C THR A 100 2.80 2.41 -2.13
N SER A 101 1.97 3.25 -2.75
CA SER A 101 0.63 2.88 -3.20
C SER A 101 0.67 2.58 -4.69
N MET A 102 0.07 1.47 -5.10
CA MET A 102 0.08 0.97 -6.47
C MET A 102 -1.34 0.81 -6.99
N LEU A 103 -1.69 1.58 -8.02
CA LEU A 103 -2.95 1.43 -8.77
C LEU A 103 -2.67 1.23 -10.28
N VAL A 104 -1.68 1.94 -10.81
CA VAL A 104 -1.38 1.95 -12.26
C VAL A 104 -0.93 0.59 -12.77
N HIS A 105 -0.32 -0.25 -11.93
CA HIS A 105 0.05 -1.62 -12.31
C HIS A 105 -1.15 -2.41 -12.87
N SER A 106 -2.37 -2.09 -12.44
CA SER A 106 -3.60 -2.75 -12.91
C SER A 106 -3.83 -2.64 -14.42
N ILE A 107 -3.37 -1.57 -15.06
CA ILE A 107 -3.51 -1.33 -16.51
C ILE A 107 -2.27 -1.68 -17.32
N LEU A 108 -1.18 -2.12 -16.67
CA LEU A 108 0.05 -2.53 -17.32
C LEU A 108 0.04 -4.02 -17.65
N ASN A 109 0.52 -4.40 -18.82
CA ASN A 109 0.93 -5.78 -19.04
C ASN A 109 2.33 -6.01 -18.42
N VAL A 110 2.76 -7.29 -18.34
CA VAL A 110 4.04 -7.67 -17.70
C VAL A 110 5.23 -6.93 -18.31
N LYS A 111 5.28 -6.82 -19.65
CA LYS A 111 6.37 -6.11 -20.34
C LYS A 111 6.38 -4.61 -20.04
N GLN A 112 5.21 -3.97 -19.99
CA GLN A 112 5.12 -2.56 -19.63
C GLN A 112 5.50 -2.32 -18.15
N PHE A 113 5.10 -3.24 -17.27
CA PHE A 113 5.51 -3.20 -15.86
C PHE A 113 7.03 -3.31 -15.75
N GLU A 114 7.64 -4.29 -16.40
CA GLU A 114 9.09 -4.51 -16.40
C GLU A 114 9.87 -3.29 -16.91
N GLU A 115 9.39 -2.64 -17.98
CA GLU A 115 10.10 -1.53 -18.62
C GLU A 115 9.87 -0.16 -17.98
N LEU A 116 8.68 0.09 -17.42
CA LEU A 116 8.24 1.44 -17.03
C LEU A 116 7.96 1.61 -15.54
N TYR A 117 7.71 0.51 -14.81
CA TYR A 117 7.31 0.54 -13.40
C TYR A 117 8.33 -0.13 -12.49
N TRP A 118 8.71 -1.35 -12.82
CA TRP A 118 9.60 -2.18 -12.02
C TRP A 118 10.96 -1.54 -11.71
N PRO A 119 11.67 -0.85 -12.64
CA PRO A 119 12.96 -0.25 -12.34
C PRO A 119 12.91 0.70 -11.13
N GLN A 120 11.84 1.48 -10.99
CA GLN A 120 11.64 2.41 -9.88
C GLN A 120 11.27 1.70 -8.58
N MET A 121 10.37 0.72 -8.66
CA MET A 121 10.02 -0.12 -7.53
C MET A 121 11.21 -0.92 -7.03
N LYS A 122 12.01 -1.48 -7.96
CA LYS A 122 13.23 -2.22 -7.63
C LYS A 122 14.25 -1.34 -6.92
N GLN A 123 14.50 -0.14 -7.39
CA GLN A 123 15.43 0.79 -6.74
C GLN A 123 14.97 1.14 -5.32
N THR A 124 13.66 1.29 -5.09
CA THR A 124 13.11 1.50 -3.75
C THR A 124 13.32 0.26 -2.89
N LEU A 125 13.09 -0.93 -3.43
CA LEU A 125 13.30 -2.20 -2.73
C LEU A 125 14.78 -2.42 -2.39
N ASP A 126 15.69 -2.17 -3.34
CA ASP A 126 17.13 -2.28 -3.13
C ASP A 126 17.60 -1.32 -2.01
N ALA A 127 17.12 -0.07 -2.03
CA ALA A 127 17.41 0.89 -0.97
C ALA A 127 16.84 0.47 0.40
N ALA A 128 15.67 -0.15 0.42
CA ALA A 128 15.09 -0.70 1.65
C ALA A 128 15.96 -1.85 2.20
N ILE A 129 16.44 -2.74 1.34
CA ILE A 129 17.35 -3.82 1.73
C ILE A 129 18.66 -3.25 2.30
N GLU A 130 19.29 -2.31 1.60
CA GLU A 130 20.55 -1.67 2.02
C GLU A 130 20.43 -0.95 3.37
N CYS A 131 19.28 -0.28 3.60
CA CYS A 131 19.01 0.45 4.84
C CYS A 131 18.43 -0.45 5.96
N SER A 132 18.19 -1.73 5.71
CA SER A 132 17.44 -2.64 6.61
C SER A 132 16.04 -2.11 6.95
N TYR A 133 15.41 -1.46 6.00
CA TYR A 133 14.06 -0.91 6.11
C TYR A 133 12.99 -1.94 5.77
N LYS A 134 11.83 -1.79 6.39
CA LYS A 134 10.59 -2.48 6.02
C LYS A 134 9.87 -1.68 4.95
N TYR A 135 9.63 -2.29 3.82
CA TYR A 135 8.94 -1.69 2.69
C TYR A 135 7.50 -2.18 2.61
N TYR A 136 6.54 -1.28 2.75
CA TYR A 136 5.11 -1.56 2.60
C TYR A 136 4.61 -1.17 1.23
N VAL A 137 3.90 -2.06 0.57
CA VAL A 137 3.25 -1.82 -0.73
C VAL A 137 1.75 -2.03 -0.58
N LEU A 138 0.98 -0.98 -0.75
CA LEU A 138 -0.47 -1.04 -0.91
C LEU A 138 -0.76 -1.33 -2.39
N SER A 139 -1.08 -2.59 -2.71
CA SER A 139 -1.44 -2.99 -4.08
C SER A 139 -2.95 -3.01 -4.22
N GLU A 140 -3.50 -2.02 -4.91
CA GLU A 140 -4.89 -2.01 -5.34
C GLU A 140 -5.06 -2.89 -6.58
N ALA A 141 -6.20 -3.58 -6.73
CA ALA A 141 -6.46 -4.56 -7.79
C ALA A 141 -5.51 -5.80 -7.75
N GLN A 142 -5.32 -6.48 -8.88
CA GLN A 142 -4.60 -7.75 -8.97
C GLN A 142 -3.09 -7.56 -9.17
N PHE A 143 -2.30 -8.24 -8.33
CA PHE A 143 -0.83 -8.23 -8.37
C PHE A 143 -0.22 -9.56 -8.86
N GLU A 144 -0.99 -10.66 -8.91
CA GLU A 144 -0.52 -12.03 -9.18
C GLU A 144 0.49 -12.11 -10.34
N ARG A 145 0.21 -11.45 -11.46
CA ARG A 145 1.08 -11.49 -12.67
C ARG A 145 2.46 -10.85 -12.49
N PHE A 146 2.71 -10.21 -11.35
CA PHE A 146 3.97 -9.53 -11.04
C PHE A 146 4.75 -10.17 -9.90
N THR A 147 4.29 -11.29 -9.37
CA THR A 147 4.92 -11.99 -8.24
C THR A 147 6.37 -12.38 -8.51
N ASP A 148 6.70 -12.75 -9.76
CA ASP A 148 8.06 -13.12 -10.17
C ASP A 148 9.09 -11.99 -9.95
N PHE A 149 8.67 -10.74 -9.96
CA PHE A 149 9.57 -9.61 -9.72
C PHE A 149 10.00 -9.47 -8.26
N VAL A 150 9.19 -9.95 -7.32
CA VAL A 150 9.40 -9.73 -5.88
C VAL A 150 9.57 -11.00 -5.05
N LYS A 151 9.33 -12.20 -5.62
CA LYS A 151 9.37 -13.48 -4.89
C LYS A 151 10.68 -13.78 -4.17
N ASP A 152 11.81 -13.31 -4.72
CA ASP A 152 13.14 -13.53 -4.18
C ASP A 152 13.59 -12.43 -3.19
N THR A 153 12.68 -11.54 -2.80
CA THR A 153 12.96 -10.50 -1.79
C THR A 153 13.37 -11.15 -0.46
N PRO A 154 14.42 -10.64 0.20
CA PRO A 154 14.81 -11.12 1.51
C PRO A 154 13.67 -11.07 2.52
N LYS A 155 13.53 -12.13 3.33
CA LYS A 155 12.48 -12.22 4.35
C LYS A 155 12.59 -11.07 5.34
N GLY A 156 11.44 -10.47 5.66
CA GLY A 156 11.34 -9.36 6.61
C GLY A 156 11.50 -7.96 5.99
N THR A 157 11.74 -7.87 4.66
CA THR A 157 11.89 -6.58 3.97
C THR A 157 10.58 -6.07 3.39
N LEU A 158 9.81 -6.92 2.70
CA LEU A 158 8.63 -6.51 1.92
C LEU A 158 7.34 -7.03 2.56
N LEU A 159 6.37 -6.14 2.70
CA LEU A 159 4.97 -6.43 3.04
C LEU A 159 4.09 -5.89 1.91
N ILE A 160 3.29 -6.76 1.28
CA ILE A 160 2.33 -6.37 0.25
C ILE A 160 0.91 -6.54 0.78
N TYR A 161 0.13 -5.47 0.72
CA TYR A 161 -1.31 -5.52 0.92
C TYR A 161 -1.96 -6.02 -0.36
N ILE A 162 -2.75 -7.09 -0.24
CA ILE A 162 -3.42 -7.77 -1.36
C ILE A 162 -4.91 -7.48 -1.31
N GLU A 163 -5.41 -6.84 -2.37
CA GLU A 163 -6.82 -6.48 -2.47
C GLU A 163 -7.67 -7.56 -3.14
N GLN A 164 -7.27 -8.04 -4.32
CA GLN A 164 -8.14 -8.86 -5.18
C GLN A 164 -7.63 -10.27 -5.46
N ASP A 165 -6.35 -10.53 -5.22
CA ASP A 165 -5.78 -11.85 -5.48
C ASP A 165 -6.09 -12.85 -4.35
N ASP A 166 -6.03 -14.15 -4.66
CA ASP A 166 -6.11 -15.20 -3.67
C ASP A 166 -4.87 -15.21 -2.78
N LEU A 167 -5.06 -14.97 -1.49
CA LEU A 167 -3.96 -14.84 -0.53
C LEU A 167 -3.12 -16.11 -0.41
N LYS A 168 -3.72 -17.30 -0.55
CA LYS A 168 -2.98 -18.57 -0.48
C LYS A 168 -2.09 -18.74 -1.71
N GLN A 169 -2.61 -18.46 -2.90
CA GLN A 169 -1.82 -18.47 -4.12
C GLN A 169 -0.67 -17.46 -4.06
N MET A 170 -0.95 -16.25 -3.53
CA MET A 170 0.08 -15.24 -3.33
C MET A 170 1.15 -15.68 -2.33
N ARG A 171 0.75 -16.34 -1.23
CA ARG A 171 1.68 -16.92 -0.25
C ARG A 171 2.59 -17.97 -0.89
N ASP A 172 2.01 -18.85 -1.69
CA ASP A 172 2.77 -19.92 -2.36
C ASP A 172 3.73 -19.34 -3.41
N ALA A 173 3.31 -18.29 -4.14
CA ALA A 173 4.12 -17.62 -5.14
C ALA A 173 5.27 -16.76 -4.53
N MET A 174 5.06 -16.22 -3.34
CA MET A 174 5.99 -15.28 -2.68
C MET A 174 6.24 -15.66 -1.21
N PRO A 175 6.87 -16.80 -0.90
CA PRO A 175 6.95 -17.33 0.47
C PRO A 175 7.75 -16.46 1.45
N ASN A 176 8.64 -15.59 0.95
CA ASN A 176 9.45 -14.68 1.76
C ASN A 176 8.81 -13.31 1.98
N VAL A 177 7.78 -12.98 1.21
CA VAL A 177 7.09 -11.68 1.30
C VAL A 177 5.98 -11.77 2.35
N ALA A 178 5.92 -10.81 3.24
CA ALA A 178 4.79 -10.69 4.15
C ALA A 178 3.55 -10.18 3.38
N LEU A 179 2.38 -10.67 3.75
CA LEU A 179 1.11 -10.30 3.11
C LEU A 179 0.17 -9.63 4.11
N ALA A 180 -0.67 -8.73 3.62
CA ALA A 180 -1.75 -8.12 4.40
C ALA A 180 -3.06 -8.13 3.63
N GLY A 181 -4.20 -8.08 4.34
CA GLY A 181 -5.54 -8.04 3.73
C GLY A 181 -6.46 -9.14 4.24
N GLY A 182 -7.36 -9.58 3.40
CA GLY A 182 -8.06 -10.86 3.46
C GLY A 182 -9.43 -10.87 4.12
N ILE A 183 -9.86 -9.85 4.86
CA ILE A 183 -11.24 -9.82 5.38
C ILE A 183 -12.14 -9.07 4.39
N PRO A 184 -13.06 -9.75 3.69
CA PRO A 184 -13.95 -9.08 2.76
C PRO A 184 -14.79 -8.01 3.44
N THR A 185 -14.91 -6.84 2.80
CA THR A 185 -15.79 -5.77 3.28
C THR A 185 -17.26 -6.24 3.39
N THR A 186 -17.69 -7.20 2.58
CA THR A 186 -18.99 -7.85 2.74
C THR A 186 -19.14 -8.61 4.06
N VAL A 187 -18.07 -9.23 4.54
CA VAL A 187 -18.05 -9.89 5.84
C VAL A 187 -18.11 -8.85 6.96
N LEU A 188 -17.32 -7.77 6.85
CA LEU A 188 -17.30 -6.70 7.85
C LEU A 188 -18.59 -5.88 7.87
N GLY A 189 -19.27 -5.73 6.73
CA GLY A 189 -20.47 -4.92 6.62
C GLY A 189 -21.78 -5.65 6.97
N TYR A 190 -21.86 -6.95 6.70
CA TYR A 190 -23.16 -7.63 6.68
C TYR A 190 -23.26 -8.91 7.51
N TYR A 191 -22.16 -9.47 8.02
CA TYR A 191 -22.18 -10.71 8.82
C TYR A 191 -22.38 -10.39 10.30
N ALA A 192 -22.83 -11.40 11.06
CA ALA A 192 -22.87 -11.28 12.50
C ALA A 192 -21.45 -11.28 13.11
N PRO A 193 -21.20 -10.58 14.24
CA PRO A 193 -19.88 -10.50 14.85
C PRO A 193 -19.19 -11.86 15.07
N GLN A 194 -19.94 -12.89 15.49
CA GLN A 194 -19.39 -14.24 15.66
C GLN A 194 -18.87 -14.84 14.34
N GLN A 195 -19.55 -14.60 13.23
CA GLN A 195 -19.10 -15.08 11.91
C GLN A 195 -17.82 -14.34 11.46
N VAL A 196 -17.66 -13.06 11.83
CA VAL A 196 -16.43 -12.30 11.59
C VAL A 196 -15.28 -12.86 12.42
N GLU A 197 -15.53 -13.20 13.70
CA GLU A 197 -14.52 -13.85 14.56
C GLU A 197 -14.07 -15.18 13.97
N ASP A 198 -15.01 -16.04 13.58
CA ASP A 198 -14.72 -17.36 13.00
C ASP A 198 -13.94 -17.23 11.68
N PHE A 199 -14.35 -16.30 10.82
CA PHE A 199 -13.65 -16.01 9.56
C PHE A 199 -12.23 -15.52 9.81
N THR A 200 -12.07 -14.56 10.72
CA THR A 200 -10.77 -13.98 11.06
C THR A 200 -9.82 -15.03 11.62
N ARG A 201 -10.30 -15.87 12.53
CA ARG A 201 -9.54 -16.97 13.14
C ARG A 201 -9.04 -17.94 12.08
N LYS A 202 -9.95 -18.41 11.23
CA LYS A 202 -9.62 -19.33 10.14
C LYS A 202 -8.56 -18.72 9.20
N LEU A 203 -8.72 -17.45 8.83
CA LEU A 203 -7.77 -16.77 7.97
C LEU A 203 -6.35 -16.68 8.59
N ILE A 204 -6.24 -16.37 9.89
CA ILE A 204 -4.97 -16.33 10.60
C ILE A 204 -4.31 -17.72 10.63
N GLU A 205 -5.09 -18.76 10.94
CA GLU A 205 -4.61 -20.15 10.97
C GLU A 205 -4.11 -20.62 9.60
N GLU A 206 -4.82 -20.28 8.53
CA GLU A 206 -4.45 -20.63 7.16
C GLU A 206 -3.21 -19.89 6.67
N MET A 207 -3.09 -18.61 7.00
CA MET A 207 -1.99 -17.78 6.50
C MET A 207 -0.70 -17.89 7.31
N GLY A 208 -0.80 -18.17 8.61
CA GLY A 208 0.35 -18.32 9.49
C GLY A 208 1.24 -17.08 9.63
N PRO A 209 2.50 -17.24 10.08
CA PRO A 209 3.43 -16.13 10.30
C PRO A 209 3.71 -15.31 9.04
N GLY A 210 3.94 -14.00 9.22
CA GLY A 210 4.18 -13.07 8.11
C GLY A 210 2.89 -12.63 7.41
N PHE A 211 1.78 -12.68 8.13
CA PHE A 211 0.49 -12.18 7.65
C PHE A 211 -0.07 -11.12 8.61
N ALA A 212 -0.57 -10.03 8.03
CA ALA A 212 -1.27 -8.97 8.75
C ALA A 212 -2.75 -8.96 8.33
N VAL A 213 -3.65 -9.21 9.27
CA VAL A 213 -5.09 -9.17 9.00
C VAL A 213 -5.52 -7.73 8.75
N ALA A 214 -6.19 -7.52 7.63
CA ALA A 214 -6.80 -6.24 7.28
C ALA A 214 -8.07 -6.48 6.44
N PRO A 215 -8.95 -5.46 6.25
CA PRO A 215 -9.98 -5.54 5.24
C PRO A 215 -9.39 -5.88 3.86
N ASP A 216 -10.18 -6.44 2.95
CA ASP A 216 -9.73 -6.76 1.57
C ASP A 216 -9.48 -5.51 0.71
N LYS A 217 -10.00 -4.35 1.12
CA LYS A 217 -9.79 -3.06 0.47
C LYS A 217 -9.92 -1.91 1.47
N VAL A 218 -9.55 -0.71 1.05
CA VAL A 218 -9.78 0.51 1.84
C VAL A 218 -11.27 0.68 2.14
N LEU A 219 -11.62 0.92 3.41
CA LEU A 219 -12.99 1.19 3.83
C LEU A 219 -13.39 2.60 3.39
N ALA A 220 -14.14 2.70 2.31
CA ALA A 220 -14.50 3.96 1.66
C ALA A 220 -15.96 4.38 1.91
N TYR A 221 -16.83 3.45 2.29
CA TYR A 221 -18.25 3.68 2.44
C TYR A 221 -18.75 3.23 3.82
N GLU A 222 -19.80 3.89 4.31
CA GLU A 222 -20.41 3.61 5.63
C GLU A 222 -20.78 2.14 5.85
N LYS A 223 -21.13 1.43 4.77
CA LYS A 223 -21.53 0.02 4.82
C LYS A 223 -20.41 -0.98 4.57
N ASP A 224 -19.18 -0.52 4.37
CA ASP A 224 -18.04 -1.43 4.18
C ASP A 224 -17.69 -2.19 5.47
N ALA A 225 -18.02 -1.64 6.63
CA ALA A 225 -17.86 -2.30 7.92
C ALA A 225 -18.80 -1.73 8.97
N THR A 226 -19.22 -2.56 9.94
CA THR A 226 -19.86 -2.08 11.16
C THR A 226 -18.81 -1.95 12.27
N ARG A 227 -19.07 -1.08 13.26
CA ARG A 227 -18.20 -0.93 14.43
C ARG A 227 -18.04 -2.24 15.18
N GLU A 228 -19.14 -2.99 15.36
CA GLU A 228 -19.18 -4.26 16.05
C GLU A 228 -18.29 -5.29 15.37
N ASN A 229 -18.33 -5.37 14.03
CA ASN A 229 -17.55 -6.30 13.25
C ASN A 229 -16.06 -5.93 13.21
N LEU A 230 -15.72 -4.65 13.15
CA LEU A 230 -14.33 -4.21 13.30
C LEU A 230 -13.77 -4.59 14.68
N LEU A 231 -14.56 -4.41 15.73
CA LEU A 231 -14.15 -4.81 17.08
C LEU A 231 -14.02 -6.34 17.22
N ALA A 232 -14.90 -7.12 16.59
CA ALA A 232 -14.81 -8.58 16.55
C ALA A 232 -13.50 -9.03 15.88
N MET A 233 -13.21 -8.50 14.69
CA MET A 233 -11.94 -8.74 13.97
C MET A 233 -10.73 -8.41 14.86
N ILE A 234 -10.66 -7.20 15.42
CA ILE A 234 -9.53 -6.74 16.24
C ILE A 234 -9.35 -7.61 17.50
N ARG A 235 -10.43 -7.96 18.19
CA ARG A 235 -10.37 -8.82 19.39
C ARG A 235 -9.84 -10.21 19.04
N THR A 236 -10.29 -10.77 17.93
CA THR A 236 -9.80 -12.07 17.44
C THR A 236 -8.30 -12.01 17.15
N VAL A 237 -7.82 -11.01 16.41
CA VAL A 237 -6.38 -10.83 16.14
C VAL A 237 -5.56 -10.73 17.42
N ARG A 238 -6.06 -10.01 18.44
CA ARG A 238 -5.37 -9.85 19.73
C ARG A 238 -5.36 -11.11 20.60
N SER A 239 -6.15 -12.12 20.27
CA SER A 239 -6.21 -13.40 21.01
C SER A 239 -5.20 -14.43 20.51
N PHE A 240 -4.50 -14.15 19.40
CA PHE A 240 -3.39 -14.95 18.86
C PHE A 240 -2.04 -14.43 19.34
#